data_ec6bc4087fc12f00106704e64365efd9
#
_entry.id   ec6bc4087fc12f00106704e64365efd9
#
_cell.length_a   1.000
_cell.length_b   1.000
_cell.length_c   1.000
_cell.angle_alpha   90.00
_cell.angle_beta   90.00
_cell.angle_gamma   90.00
#
_symmetry.space_group_name_H-M   'P 1'
#
loop_
_entity.id
_entity.type
_entity.pdbx_description
1 polymer ?
#
loop_
_entity_poly.entity_id
_entity_poly.type
_entity_poly.pdbx_seq_one_letter_code
_entity_poly.pdbx_strand_id
1 'polypeptide(L)'
;MNDAAKACARKGDGWHLMTNAEFVYLLHEAEELGHTIGGNTNYGANADNPDEKGVNYDRGRTLTGLDPLTWSHDGTAGGVFGLCGNFYEWVTGLRLHYGVIEYTKNNDAAVDGYTTEAPDWQVATVNGKPLRLYGNDGVTLSTKEDVEVAWDGCHIKDLQLEELEEMPEIAYKLGIVPHDWKNETAGIWADNELEEAVPFRGSCFSNTSLGGAGALSL
;
A
#
# COMPACT_ATOMS: atom_id res chain seq x y z
N MET A 1 8.58 -2.20 11.04
CA MET A 1 7.51 -1.23 11.37
C MET A 1 7.64 -0.65 12.78
N ASN A 2 7.68 -1.42 13.86
CA ASN A 2 7.67 -0.90 15.24
C ASN A 2 8.78 0.13 15.55
N ASP A 3 10.00 -0.03 15.01
CA ASP A 3 11.07 0.96 15.19
C ASP A 3 10.80 2.25 14.40
N ALA A 4 10.12 2.18 13.25
CA ALA A 4 9.70 3.36 12.50
C ALA A 4 8.63 4.14 13.27
N ALA A 5 7.63 3.45 13.84
CA ALA A 5 6.61 4.08 14.68
C ALA A 5 7.21 4.79 15.89
N LYS A 6 8.16 4.13 16.58
CA LYS A 6 8.92 4.74 17.70
C LYS A 6 9.77 5.94 17.24
N ALA A 7 10.30 5.91 16.02
CA ALA A 7 11.07 7.03 15.48
C ALA A 7 10.20 8.25 15.21
N CYS A 8 8.97 8.05 14.72
CA CYS A 8 8.00 9.12 14.56
C CYS A 8 7.59 9.71 15.91
N ALA A 9 7.19 8.88 16.87
CA ALA A 9 6.78 9.32 18.20
C ALA A 9 7.87 10.14 18.93
N ARG A 10 9.17 9.85 18.70
CA ARG A 10 10.28 10.66 19.27
C ARG A 10 10.36 12.10 18.75
N LYS A 11 9.61 12.46 17.70
CA LYS A 11 9.55 13.85 17.21
C LYS A 11 8.67 14.75 18.07
N GLY A 12 7.80 14.18 18.89
CA GLY A 12 6.90 14.89 19.81
C GLY A 12 5.44 14.45 19.67
N ASP A 13 4.57 15.04 20.48
CA ASP A 13 3.15 14.70 20.55
C ASP A 13 2.48 14.90 19.17
N GLY A 14 1.65 13.96 18.77
CA GLY A 14 0.92 13.97 17.51
C GLY A 14 1.72 13.50 16.28
N TRP A 15 2.99 13.11 16.46
CA TRP A 15 3.76 12.48 15.39
C TRP A 15 3.64 10.96 15.44
N HIS A 16 3.02 10.38 14.44
CA HIS A 16 2.88 8.93 14.28
C HIS A 16 3.38 8.46 12.91
N LEU A 17 3.59 7.17 12.77
CA LEU A 17 3.83 6.56 11.48
C LEU A 17 2.53 6.66 10.66
N MET A 18 2.61 7.05 9.39
CA MET A 18 1.44 7.10 8.52
C MET A 18 0.64 5.80 8.63
N THR A 19 -0.67 5.92 8.79
CA THR A 19 -1.54 4.75 8.83
C THR A 19 -1.95 4.33 7.42
N ASN A 20 -2.35 3.07 7.27
CA ASN A 20 -2.94 2.60 6.02
C ASN A 20 -4.21 3.38 5.66
N ALA A 21 -5.02 3.75 6.66
CA ALA A 21 -6.23 4.55 6.44
C ALA A 21 -5.92 5.94 5.87
N GLU A 22 -4.88 6.60 6.37
CA GLU A 22 -4.43 7.90 5.84
C GLU A 22 -3.87 7.77 4.42
N PHE A 23 -3.04 6.75 4.17
CA PHE A 23 -2.51 6.49 2.84
C PHE A 23 -3.63 6.25 1.82
N VAL A 24 -4.59 5.38 2.17
CA VAL A 24 -5.75 5.04 1.32
C VAL A 24 -6.67 6.25 1.11
N TYR A 25 -6.84 7.11 2.11
CA TYR A 25 -7.58 8.35 1.96
C TYR A 25 -7.00 9.23 0.86
N LEU A 26 -5.67 9.39 0.82
CA LEU A 26 -4.98 10.17 -0.22
C LEU A 26 -5.09 9.53 -1.61
N LEU A 27 -5.08 8.19 -1.69
CA LEU A 27 -5.32 7.49 -2.96
C LEU A 27 -6.74 7.73 -3.46
N HIS A 28 -7.76 7.63 -2.59
CA HIS A 28 -9.15 7.86 -2.98
C HIS A 28 -9.38 9.33 -3.35
N GLU A 29 -8.77 10.29 -2.66
CA GLU A 29 -8.85 11.70 -3.03
C GLU A 29 -8.28 11.94 -4.44
N ALA A 30 -7.15 11.33 -4.76
CA ALA A 30 -6.59 11.40 -6.12
C ALA A 30 -7.53 10.77 -7.17
N GLU A 31 -8.12 9.61 -6.86
CA GLU A 31 -9.13 8.95 -7.71
C GLU A 31 -10.35 9.85 -7.97
N GLU A 32 -10.90 10.48 -6.92
CA GLU A 32 -12.05 11.42 -7.03
C GLU A 32 -11.71 12.65 -7.87
N LEU A 33 -10.47 13.12 -7.81
CA LEU A 33 -9.96 14.22 -8.63
C LEU A 33 -9.66 13.80 -10.08
N GLY A 34 -9.70 12.51 -10.39
CA GLY A 34 -9.27 11.97 -11.69
C GLY A 34 -7.76 12.15 -11.92
N HIS A 35 -6.98 12.22 -10.85
CA HIS A 35 -5.54 12.43 -10.86
C HIS A 35 -4.78 11.12 -10.67
N THR A 36 -3.85 10.82 -11.57
CA THR A 36 -2.92 9.69 -11.40
C THR A 36 -1.65 10.19 -10.72
N ILE A 37 -1.37 9.66 -9.53
CA ILE A 37 -0.18 10.03 -8.76
C ILE A 37 1.06 9.45 -9.44
N GLY A 38 1.87 10.30 -10.03
CA GLY A 38 3.17 9.93 -10.58
C GLY A 38 4.23 9.72 -9.51
N GLY A 39 5.40 9.22 -9.91
CA GLY A 39 6.49 9.02 -8.96
C GLY A 39 7.75 8.48 -9.59
N ASN A 40 8.82 8.45 -8.80
CA ASN A 40 10.07 7.86 -9.21
C ASN A 40 10.01 6.33 -9.17
N THR A 41 9.53 5.72 -10.23
CA THR A 41 9.44 4.25 -10.37
C THR A 41 10.50 3.68 -11.30
N ASN A 42 11.27 4.54 -11.99
CA ASN A 42 12.31 4.14 -12.94
C ASN A 42 13.56 5.05 -12.85
N TYR A 43 14.37 4.83 -11.79
CA TYR A 43 15.70 5.43 -11.63
C TYR A 43 15.77 6.95 -11.86
N GLY A 44 14.85 7.69 -11.29
CA GLY A 44 14.76 9.16 -11.37
C GLY A 44 13.63 9.67 -12.25
N ALA A 45 12.87 8.76 -12.87
CA ALA A 45 11.75 9.08 -13.74
C ALA A 45 10.50 8.28 -13.36
N ASN A 46 9.36 8.70 -13.87
CA ASN A 46 8.12 7.92 -13.87
C ASN A 46 8.18 6.87 -14.99
N ALA A 47 7.96 5.59 -14.69
CA ALA A 47 8.00 4.52 -15.70
C ALA A 47 6.89 4.67 -16.74
N ASP A 48 5.72 5.16 -16.36
CA ASP A 48 4.56 5.35 -17.25
C ASP A 48 4.66 6.63 -18.08
N ASN A 49 5.43 7.62 -17.60
CA ASN A 49 5.71 8.87 -18.29
C ASN A 49 7.18 9.25 -18.14
N PRO A 50 8.10 8.70 -18.96
CA PRO A 50 9.56 8.88 -18.81
C PRO A 50 10.06 10.32 -18.97
N ASP A 51 9.23 11.23 -19.47
CA ASP A 51 9.54 12.66 -19.54
C ASP A 51 9.38 13.35 -18.19
N GLU A 52 8.59 12.80 -17.28
CA GLU A 52 8.48 13.23 -15.90
C GLU A 52 9.66 12.70 -15.08
N LYS A 53 10.48 13.64 -14.61
CA LYS A 53 11.69 13.34 -13.83
C LYS A 53 11.72 14.14 -12.55
N GLY A 54 12.05 13.48 -11.46
CA GLY A 54 12.33 14.15 -10.20
C GLY A 54 13.75 14.72 -10.15
N VAL A 55 14.02 15.48 -9.12
CA VAL A 55 15.37 16.01 -8.87
C VAL A 55 16.27 14.88 -8.37
N ASN A 56 17.21 14.45 -9.20
CA ASN A 56 18.08 13.31 -8.89
C ASN A 56 18.96 13.60 -7.66
N TYR A 57 19.04 12.62 -6.76
CA TYR A 57 19.84 12.68 -5.54
C TYR A 57 21.03 11.71 -5.60
N ASP A 58 20.77 10.41 -5.62
CA ASP A 58 21.79 9.36 -5.62
C ASP A 58 21.26 8.07 -6.25
N ARG A 59 22.02 7.48 -7.17
CA ARG A 59 21.75 6.16 -7.76
C ARG A 59 20.32 5.94 -8.27
N GLY A 60 19.71 6.99 -8.83
CA GLY A 60 18.33 6.95 -9.35
C GLY A 60 17.26 7.29 -8.33
N ARG A 61 17.61 7.70 -7.11
CA ARG A 61 16.67 8.25 -6.15
C ARG A 61 16.48 9.74 -6.36
N THR A 62 15.34 10.27 -5.94
CA THR A 62 14.99 11.69 -6.06
C THR A 62 14.81 12.36 -4.71
N LEU A 63 14.88 13.68 -4.69
CA LEU A 63 14.61 14.50 -3.50
C LEU A 63 13.09 14.70 -3.37
N THR A 64 12.46 14.04 -2.41
CA THR A 64 11.02 14.18 -2.13
C THR A 64 10.66 15.65 -1.86
N GLY A 65 9.56 16.10 -2.47
CA GLY A 65 9.06 17.47 -2.35
C GLY A 65 9.68 18.47 -3.31
N LEU A 66 10.64 18.05 -4.15
CA LEU A 66 11.18 18.81 -5.28
C LEU A 66 10.81 18.17 -6.63
N ASP A 67 9.91 17.22 -6.59
CA ASP A 67 9.44 16.44 -7.72
C ASP A 67 8.39 17.22 -8.54
N PRO A 68 8.03 16.76 -9.76
CA PRO A 68 6.89 17.31 -10.51
C PRO A 68 5.60 17.37 -9.68
N LEU A 69 4.78 18.38 -9.88
CA LEU A 69 3.50 18.53 -9.15
C LEU A 69 2.55 17.34 -9.37
N THR A 70 2.63 16.69 -10.52
CA THR A 70 1.90 15.45 -10.84
C THR A 70 2.26 14.27 -9.92
N TRP A 71 3.31 14.39 -9.10
CA TRP A 71 3.73 13.38 -8.13
C TRP A 71 3.17 13.63 -6.73
N SER A 72 2.44 14.74 -6.52
CA SER A 72 1.62 14.89 -5.30
C SER A 72 0.24 14.25 -5.49
N HIS A 73 -0.43 13.91 -4.39
CA HIS A 73 -1.72 13.22 -4.45
C HIS A 73 -2.82 14.02 -5.15
N ASP A 74 -2.74 15.35 -5.14
CA ASP A 74 -3.74 16.26 -5.71
C ASP A 74 -3.25 17.09 -6.90
N GLY A 75 -2.00 16.82 -7.35
CA GLY A 75 -1.38 17.56 -8.46
C GLY A 75 -0.96 18.99 -8.12
N THR A 76 -0.94 19.37 -6.83
CA THR A 76 -0.59 20.74 -6.39
C THR A 76 0.67 20.79 -5.54
N ALA A 77 1.23 21.99 -5.39
CA ALA A 77 2.39 22.21 -4.52
C ALA A 77 2.08 22.07 -3.02
N GLY A 78 0.81 22.10 -2.62
CA GLY A 78 0.35 21.88 -1.26
C GLY A 78 0.02 20.43 -0.96
N GLY A 79 0.03 19.58 -1.97
CA GLY A 79 -0.29 18.17 -1.85
C GLY A 79 0.80 17.34 -1.16
N VAL A 80 0.47 16.11 -0.83
CA VAL A 80 1.38 15.13 -0.23
C VAL A 80 2.18 14.45 -1.33
N PHE A 81 3.50 14.51 -1.24
CA PHE A 81 4.45 13.86 -2.16
C PHE A 81 4.99 12.56 -1.57
N GLY A 82 5.51 11.69 -2.45
CA GLY A 82 6.22 10.48 -2.05
C GLY A 82 5.33 9.25 -1.92
N LEU A 83 4.04 9.35 -2.26
CA LEU A 83 3.12 8.19 -2.24
C LEU A 83 3.38 7.18 -3.37
N CYS A 84 4.20 7.54 -4.36
CA CYS A 84 4.56 6.70 -5.50
C CYS A 84 6.06 6.71 -5.73
N GLY A 85 6.66 5.53 -5.75
CA GLY A 85 8.07 5.34 -6.11
C GLY A 85 9.07 5.85 -5.06
N ASN A 86 10.30 6.03 -5.49
CA ASN A 86 11.47 6.43 -4.71
C ASN A 86 11.84 5.43 -3.61
N PHE A 87 11.04 5.32 -2.55
CA PHE A 87 11.20 4.35 -1.47
C PHE A 87 9.84 3.76 -1.08
N TYR A 88 9.84 2.48 -0.74
CA TYR A 88 8.72 1.88 -0.03
C TYR A 88 8.50 2.56 1.31
N GLU A 89 7.26 2.78 1.68
CA GLU A 89 6.89 3.39 2.93
C GLU A 89 6.19 2.40 3.85
N TRP A 90 6.67 2.28 5.09
CA TRP A 90 5.96 1.57 6.13
C TRP A 90 4.67 2.30 6.47
N VAL A 91 3.57 1.57 6.53
CA VAL A 91 2.32 2.08 7.13
C VAL A 91 1.87 1.15 8.26
N THR A 92 1.05 1.66 9.17
CA THR A 92 0.47 0.89 10.27
C THR A 92 -1.05 0.77 10.13
N GLY A 93 -1.70 -0.05 10.97
CA GLY A 93 -3.16 -0.21 10.93
C GLY A 93 -3.69 -1.18 9.90
N LEU A 94 -2.82 -1.89 9.18
CA LEU A 94 -3.12 -3.04 8.32
C LEU A 94 -2.04 -4.10 8.55
N ARG A 95 -2.38 -5.38 8.48
CA ARG A 95 -1.42 -6.50 8.46
C ARG A 95 -2.03 -7.76 7.86
N LEU A 96 -1.20 -8.72 7.51
CA LEU A 96 -1.61 -10.13 7.41
C LEU A 96 -1.17 -10.85 8.69
N HIS A 97 -2.07 -11.67 9.23
CA HIS A 97 -1.77 -12.61 10.28
C HIS A 97 -2.02 -14.02 9.74
N TYR A 98 -0.94 -14.75 9.40
CA TYR A 98 -1.01 -16.00 8.63
C TYR A 98 -1.91 -15.87 7.39
N GLY A 99 -1.72 -14.81 6.61
CA GLY A 99 -2.52 -14.51 5.42
C GLY A 99 -3.90 -13.90 5.68
N VAL A 100 -4.42 -13.91 6.91
CA VAL A 100 -5.69 -13.24 7.25
C VAL A 100 -5.48 -11.74 7.27
N ILE A 101 -6.32 -11.00 6.55
CA ILE A 101 -6.29 -9.53 6.54
C ILE A 101 -6.87 -9.00 7.84
N GLU A 102 -6.05 -8.26 8.59
CA GLU A 102 -6.45 -7.58 9.81
C GLU A 102 -6.19 -6.07 9.72
N TYR A 103 -7.05 -5.28 10.31
CA TYR A 103 -6.99 -3.82 10.25
C TYR A 103 -7.46 -3.17 11.55
N THR A 104 -7.10 -1.89 11.74
CA THR A 104 -7.65 -1.05 12.82
C THR A 104 -8.79 -0.19 12.31
N LYS A 105 -9.83 0.02 13.14
CA LYS A 105 -10.98 0.88 12.78
C LYS A 105 -10.63 2.36 12.95
N ASN A 106 -11.40 3.20 12.26
CA ASN A 106 -11.47 4.65 12.50
C ASN A 106 -10.12 5.38 12.54
N ASN A 107 -9.11 4.85 11.87
CA ASN A 107 -7.74 5.37 11.99
C ASN A 107 -7.16 5.27 13.42
N ASP A 108 -7.59 4.28 14.21
CA ASP A 108 -7.17 4.13 15.61
C ASP A 108 -5.66 3.86 15.77
N ALA A 109 -4.98 3.47 14.68
CA ALA A 109 -3.52 3.36 14.64
C ALA A 109 -2.77 4.71 14.56
N ALA A 110 -3.47 5.84 14.39
CA ALA A 110 -2.89 7.19 14.33
C ALA A 110 -2.57 7.72 15.74
N VAL A 111 -1.83 6.94 16.51
CA VAL A 111 -1.39 7.29 17.87
C VAL A 111 0.11 7.12 18.01
N ASP A 112 0.71 7.85 18.96
CA ASP A 112 2.14 7.83 19.20
C ASP A 112 2.62 6.42 19.54
N GLY A 113 3.53 5.89 18.71
CA GLY A 113 4.17 4.61 18.96
C GLY A 113 3.27 3.37 18.78
N TYR A 114 2.18 3.47 18.00
CA TYR A 114 1.34 2.32 17.67
C TYR A 114 2.18 1.14 17.14
N THR A 115 1.89 -0.05 17.62
CA THR A 115 2.63 -1.28 17.25
C THR A 115 1.69 -2.41 16.88
N THR A 116 2.24 -3.46 16.28
CA THR A 116 1.50 -4.67 15.95
C THR A 116 0.99 -5.44 17.19
N GLU A 117 1.51 -5.16 18.36
CA GLU A 117 1.07 -5.76 19.64
C GLU A 117 -0.21 -5.12 20.21
N ALA A 118 -0.74 -4.06 19.59
CA ALA A 118 -1.98 -3.43 20.02
C ALA A 118 -3.16 -4.42 19.97
N PRO A 119 -4.14 -4.33 20.90
CA PRO A 119 -5.18 -5.33 21.05
C PRO A 119 -6.42 -5.12 20.17
N ASP A 120 -6.47 -4.07 19.36
CA ASP A 120 -7.67 -3.58 18.68
C ASP A 120 -7.80 -4.00 17.20
N TRP A 121 -7.00 -5.00 16.78
CA TRP A 121 -7.06 -5.56 15.45
C TRP A 121 -8.42 -6.22 15.16
N GLN A 122 -8.96 -5.93 13.98
CA GLN A 122 -10.21 -6.48 13.46
C GLN A 122 -9.91 -7.32 12.23
N VAL A 123 -10.52 -8.51 12.17
CA VAL A 123 -10.46 -9.37 10.98
C VAL A 123 -11.36 -8.80 9.88
N ALA A 124 -10.82 -8.61 8.68
CA ALA A 124 -11.64 -8.30 7.50
C ALA A 124 -12.45 -9.55 7.13
N THR A 125 -13.76 -9.39 6.93
CA THR A 125 -14.66 -10.51 6.65
C THR A 125 -15.57 -10.25 5.46
N VAL A 126 -15.92 -11.32 4.73
CA VAL A 126 -16.95 -11.33 3.69
C VAL A 126 -17.96 -12.42 4.05
N ASN A 127 -19.22 -12.04 4.21
CA ASN A 127 -20.29 -12.96 4.63
C ASN A 127 -19.96 -13.74 5.92
N GLY A 128 -19.23 -13.12 6.85
CA GLY A 128 -18.82 -13.70 8.13
C GLY A 128 -17.60 -14.63 8.06
N LYS A 129 -17.01 -14.83 6.88
CA LYS A 129 -15.76 -15.58 6.72
C LYS A 129 -14.57 -14.64 6.68
N PRO A 130 -13.41 -14.96 7.32
CA PRO A 130 -12.18 -14.19 7.22
C PRO A 130 -11.71 -14.03 5.77
N LEU A 131 -11.34 -12.81 5.40
CA LEU A 131 -10.72 -12.51 4.12
C LEU A 131 -9.21 -12.71 4.23
N ARG A 132 -8.63 -13.37 3.23
CA ARG A 132 -7.22 -13.74 3.18
C ARG A 132 -6.58 -13.22 1.91
N LEU A 133 -5.29 -12.89 2.02
CA LEU A 133 -4.43 -12.60 0.88
C LEU A 133 -3.23 -13.53 0.95
N TYR A 134 -2.92 -14.23 -0.14
CA TYR A 134 -1.81 -15.16 -0.19
C TYR A 134 -1.18 -15.24 -1.57
N GLY A 135 0.13 -15.61 -1.62
CA GLY A 135 0.88 -15.84 -2.83
C GLY A 135 0.71 -17.30 -3.29
N ASN A 136 0.30 -17.51 -4.54
CA ASN A 136 0.32 -18.80 -5.20
C ASN A 136 0.09 -18.60 -6.70
N ASP A 137 1.14 -18.74 -7.53
CA ASP A 137 1.10 -18.44 -8.97
C ASP A 137 0.48 -17.03 -9.22
N GLY A 138 1.05 -16.03 -8.55
CA GLY A 138 0.53 -14.69 -8.39
C GLY A 138 -0.04 -14.43 -6.99
N VAL A 139 -1.00 -13.51 -6.87
CA VAL A 139 -1.65 -13.18 -5.59
C VAL A 139 -3.14 -13.46 -5.67
N THR A 140 -3.67 -14.10 -4.65
CA THR A 140 -5.08 -14.49 -4.55
C THR A 140 -5.74 -13.86 -3.32
N LEU A 141 -6.91 -13.25 -3.51
CA LEU A 141 -7.81 -12.84 -2.45
C LEU A 141 -8.92 -13.88 -2.29
N SER A 142 -9.13 -14.37 -1.07
CA SER A 142 -10.00 -15.53 -0.83
C SER A 142 -10.68 -15.50 0.53
N THR A 143 -11.77 -16.26 0.66
CA THR A 143 -12.36 -16.63 1.96
C THR A 143 -12.13 -18.10 2.33
N LYS A 144 -11.33 -18.83 1.56
CA LYS A 144 -10.95 -20.22 1.81
C LYS A 144 -10.06 -20.34 3.05
N GLU A 145 -10.30 -21.37 3.88
CA GLU A 145 -9.54 -21.57 5.13
C GLU A 145 -8.20 -22.26 4.88
N ASP A 146 -8.19 -23.33 4.06
CA ASP A 146 -7.00 -24.08 3.72
C ASP A 146 -6.38 -23.51 2.45
N VAL A 147 -5.45 -22.57 2.63
CA VAL A 147 -4.68 -21.96 1.54
C VAL A 147 -3.25 -22.50 1.56
N GLU A 148 -2.64 -22.59 0.39
CA GLU A 148 -1.23 -22.92 0.26
C GLU A 148 -0.37 -21.82 0.91
N VAL A 149 0.72 -22.23 1.56
CA VAL A 149 1.65 -21.31 2.21
C VAL A 149 2.74 -20.97 1.21
N ALA A 150 2.76 -19.72 0.75
CA ALA A 150 3.72 -19.24 -0.23
C ALA A 150 3.85 -17.71 -0.21
N TRP A 151 4.96 -17.22 -0.79
CA TRP A 151 5.15 -15.83 -1.14
C TRP A 151 5.14 -15.67 -2.65
N ASP A 152 4.37 -14.72 -3.15
CA ASP A 152 4.36 -14.36 -4.58
C ASP A 152 3.86 -12.94 -4.80
N GLY A 153 3.93 -12.47 -6.06
CA GLY A 153 3.48 -11.15 -6.49
C GLY A 153 2.97 -11.14 -7.91
N CYS A 154 2.09 -10.18 -8.20
CA CYS A 154 1.58 -9.94 -9.54
C CYS A 154 1.25 -8.46 -9.75
N HIS A 155 0.79 -8.07 -10.95
CA HIS A 155 0.08 -6.81 -11.10
C HIS A 155 -1.29 -6.89 -10.42
N ILE A 156 -1.77 -5.80 -9.83
CA ILE A 156 -3.09 -5.75 -9.18
C ILE A 156 -4.20 -6.20 -10.14
N LYS A 157 -4.12 -5.84 -11.42
CA LYS A 157 -5.09 -6.29 -12.45
C LYS A 157 -5.15 -7.81 -12.66
N ASP A 158 -4.09 -8.52 -12.31
CA ASP A 158 -3.94 -9.96 -12.46
C ASP A 158 -4.24 -10.73 -11.16
N LEU A 159 -4.64 -10.01 -10.08
CA LEU A 159 -5.05 -10.58 -8.80
C LEU A 159 -6.22 -11.54 -9.00
N GLN A 160 -6.11 -12.73 -8.41
CA GLN A 160 -7.11 -13.78 -8.49
C GLN A 160 -8.12 -13.68 -7.35
N LEU A 161 -9.36 -14.11 -7.63
CA LEU A 161 -10.43 -14.24 -6.62
C LEU A 161 -10.78 -15.72 -6.46
N GLU A 162 -10.77 -16.22 -5.22
CA GLU A 162 -11.18 -17.59 -4.90
C GLU A 162 -12.26 -17.57 -3.82
N GLU A 163 -13.35 -18.33 -4.04
CA GLU A 163 -14.56 -18.31 -3.21
C GLU A 163 -15.21 -16.91 -3.06
N LEU A 164 -14.96 -16.03 -4.02
CA LEU A 164 -15.52 -14.69 -4.11
C LEU A 164 -16.12 -14.50 -5.50
N GLU A 165 -17.37 -14.04 -5.58
CA GLU A 165 -18.05 -13.77 -6.86
C GLU A 165 -17.56 -12.46 -7.50
N GLU A 166 -17.19 -11.49 -6.64
CA GLU A 166 -16.70 -10.18 -7.04
C GLU A 166 -15.71 -9.63 -6.00
N MET A 167 -15.00 -8.56 -6.37
CA MET A 167 -14.12 -7.86 -5.44
C MET A 167 -14.92 -7.28 -4.28
N PRO A 168 -14.64 -7.68 -3.03
CA PRO A 168 -15.43 -7.23 -1.90
C PRO A 168 -15.14 -5.76 -1.55
N GLU A 169 -16.17 -5.04 -1.15
CA GLU A 169 -16.11 -3.63 -0.76
C GLU A 169 -15.03 -3.34 0.30
N ILE A 170 -14.79 -4.27 1.20
CA ILE A 170 -13.75 -4.13 2.23
C ILE A 170 -12.34 -4.07 1.63
N ALA A 171 -12.10 -4.71 0.48
CA ALA A 171 -10.80 -4.65 -0.19
C ALA A 171 -10.50 -3.24 -0.72
N TYR A 172 -11.50 -2.54 -1.26
CA TYR A 172 -11.37 -1.13 -1.65
C TYR A 172 -11.14 -0.23 -0.43
N LYS A 173 -11.94 -0.39 0.62
CA LYS A 173 -11.82 0.39 1.86
C LYS A 173 -10.47 0.27 2.53
N LEU A 174 -9.85 -0.90 2.46
CA LEU A 174 -8.52 -1.15 3.01
C LEU A 174 -7.39 -0.83 2.01
N GLY A 175 -7.75 -0.43 0.78
CA GLY A 175 -6.79 -0.13 -0.28
C GLY A 175 -5.94 -1.35 -0.67
N ILE A 176 -6.51 -2.56 -0.57
CA ILE A 176 -5.89 -3.76 -1.14
C ILE A 176 -5.86 -3.61 -2.66
N VAL A 177 -6.93 -3.04 -3.21
CA VAL A 177 -7.04 -2.68 -4.62
C VAL A 177 -7.77 -1.34 -4.79
N PRO A 178 -7.50 -0.55 -5.86
CA PRO A 178 -8.32 0.61 -6.24
C PRO A 178 -9.65 0.18 -6.88
N HIS A 179 -10.59 1.11 -7.07
CA HIS A 179 -11.87 0.81 -7.72
C HIS A 179 -11.70 0.31 -9.17
N ASP A 180 -10.75 0.87 -9.89
CA ASP A 180 -10.41 0.44 -11.26
C ASP A 180 -9.29 -0.63 -11.30
N TRP A 181 -9.30 -1.55 -10.34
CA TRP A 181 -8.24 -2.53 -10.14
C TRP A 181 -7.91 -3.37 -11.39
N LYS A 182 -8.89 -3.61 -12.28
CA LYS A 182 -8.70 -4.39 -13.52
C LYS A 182 -7.79 -3.70 -14.54
N ASN A 183 -7.55 -2.42 -14.39
CA ASN A 183 -6.63 -1.64 -15.20
C ASN A 183 -5.34 -1.27 -14.44
N GLU A 184 -5.27 -1.56 -13.12
CA GLU A 184 -4.14 -1.17 -12.29
C GLU A 184 -2.91 -2.05 -12.56
N THR A 185 -1.82 -1.42 -12.97
CA THR A 185 -0.54 -2.07 -13.28
C THR A 185 0.44 -2.09 -12.11
N ALA A 186 0.18 -1.35 -11.03
CA ALA A 186 0.99 -1.44 -9.82
C ALA A 186 1.05 -2.88 -9.29
N GLY A 187 2.14 -3.20 -8.61
CA GLY A 187 2.36 -4.53 -8.06
C GLY A 187 1.66 -4.75 -6.73
N ILE A 188 1.23 -5.98 -6.52
CA ILE A 188 0.80 -6.48 -5.22
C ILE A 188 1.59 -7.74 -4.88
N TRP A 189 2.04 -7.86 -3.63
CA TRP A 189 2.76 -9.02 -3.10
C TRP A 189 2.14 -9.46 -1.79
N ALA A 190 2.08 -10.76 -1.57
CA ALA A 190 1.57 -11.35 -0.34
C ALA A 190 2.49 -12.46 0.15
N ASP A 191 2.74 -12.46 1.46
CA ASP A 191 3.50 -13.49 2.16
C ASP A 191 2.66 -14.02 3.33
N ASN A 192 2.09 -15.20 3.15
CA ASN A 192 1.31 -15.87 4.18
C ASN A 192 2.10 -16.97 4.93
N GLU A 193 3.42 -17.08 4.68
CA GLU A 193 4.33 -17.90 5.48
C GLU A 193 4.62 -17.24 6.83
N LEU A 194 4.56 -15.91 6.87
CA LEU A 194 4.84 -15.14 8.07
C LEU A 194 3.65 -15.16 9.04
N GLU A 195 3.95 -15.30 10.33
CA GLU A 195 2.97 -15.07 11.39
C GLU A 195 2.37 -13.67 11.29
N GLU A 196 3.21 -12.69 10.99
CA GLU A 196 2.80 -11.29 10.80
C GLU A 196 3.55 -10.68 9.62
N ALA A 197 2.82 -10.25 8.61
CA ALA A 197 3.33 -9.41 7.54
C ALA A 197 2.70 -8.01 7.64
N VAL A 198 3.55 -6.97 7.62
CA VAL A 198 3.14 -5.56 7.75
C VAL A 198 3.39 -4.82 6.44
N PRO A 199 2.51 -3.89 6.05
CA PRO A 199 2.52 -3.36 4.70
C PRO A 199 3.66 -2.39 4.43
N PHE A 200 4.18 -2.52 3.20
CA PHE A 200 4.89 -1.48 2.48
C PHE A 200 4.00 -0.93 1.37
N ARG A 201 3.97 0.37 1.20
CA ARG A 201 3.21 1.07 0.18
C ARG A 201 4.10 1.84 -0.79
N GLY A 202 3.54 2.18 -1.95
CA GLY A 202 4.05 3.20 -2.85
C GLY A 202 5.14 2.77 -3.81
N SER A 203 5.65 1.53 -3.72
CA SER A 203 6.75 1.05 -4.57
C SER A 203 8.13 1.71 -4.33
N CYS A 204 9.13 1.38 -5.12
CA CYS A 204 10.45 2.01 -5.07
C CYS A 204 10.94 2.44 -6.45
N PHE A 205 12.06 3.15 -6.47
CA PHE A 205 12.67 3.75 -7.67
C PHE A 205 13.07 2.75 -8.77
N SER A 206 13.02 1.45 -8.52
CA SER A 206 13.41 0.40 -9.46
C SER A 206 12.31 -0.60 -9.80
N ASN A 207 11.08 -0.38 -9.32
CA ASN A 207 9.95 -1.29 -9.60
C ASN A 207 9.46 -1.26 -11.04
N THR A 208 9.80 -0.19 -11.78
CA THR A 208 9.42 -0.03 -13.20
C THR A 208 7.92 -0.22 -13.44
N SER A 209 7.51 -1.18 -14.26
CA SER A 209 6.10 -1.45 -14.58
C SER A 209 5.26 -2.00 -13.41
N LEU A 210 5.89 -2.41 -12.31
CA LEU A 210 5.21 -2.78 -11.06
C LEU A 210 5.14 -1.61 -10.07
N GLY A 211 5.70 -0.45 -10.46
CA GLY A 211 5.64 0.77 -9.66
C GLY A 211 4.26 1.43 -9.76
N GLY A 212 3.84 2.10 -8.70
CA GLY A 212 2.60 2.85 -8.65
C GLY A 212 2.21 3.20 -7.21
N ALA A 213 1.38 4.22 -7.03
CA ALA A 213 0.89 4.61 -5.71
C ALA A 213 0.01 3.51 -5.10
N GLY A 214 -0.69 2.72 -5.92
CA GLY A 214 -1.47 1.56 -5.49
C GLY A 214 -0.63 0.37 -5.03
N ALA A 215 0.69 0.34 -5.28
CA ALA A 215 1.54 -0.78 -4.94
C ALA A 215 1.49 -1.14 -3.44
N LEU A 216 1.35 -2.43 -3.17
CA LEU A 216 1.18 -2.98 -1.82
C LEU A 216 1.99 -4.27 -1.68
N SER A 217 2.78 -4.37 -0.63
CA SER A 217 3.44 -5.60 -0.19
C SER A 217 3.06 -5.90 1.25
N LEU A 218 2.57 -7.08 1.47
CA LEU A 218 2.13 -7.61 2.76
C LEU A 218 2.78 -8.96 3.03
#